data_00c49d2a669d687471810faf174db9fd
#
_entry.id   00c49d2a669d687471810faf174db9fd
#
_cell.length_a   1.000
_cell.length_b   1.000
_cell.length_c   1.000
_cell.angle_alpha   90.00
_cell.angle_beta   90.00
_cell.angle_gamma   90.00
#
_symmetry.space_group_name_H-M   'P 1'
#
loop_
_entity.id
_entity.type
_entity.pdbx_description
1 polymer ?
#
loop_
_entity_poly.entity_id
_entity_poly.type
_entity_poly.pdbx_seq_one_letter_code
_entity_poly.pdbx_strand_id
1 'polypeptide(L)'
;QDSTMRRRLLFFGFGALISIFFLSMGPENRLKDTFYAYMDYFDMDKRVITHLYPNTTDTDGNVIAIATDFTTQAECQLVYYNMTKEDVLTVLEDGEVNFDLSEEDGEPCQYYVIENTVKGFDLAVTFELCYYDDKSVKVMSFKANNEEEVCNF
;
A
#
# COMPACT_ATOMS: atom_id res chain seq x y z
N GLN A 1 58.59 -8.68 -18.77
CA GLN A 1 57.38 -9.40 -18.30
C GLN A 1 56.48 -8.53 -17.47
N ASP A 2 57.01 -7.66 -16.62
CA ASP A 2 56.19 -6.75 -15.80
C ASP A 2 55.48 -5.67 -16.62
N SER A 3 56.02 -5.29 -17.80
CA SER A 3 55.41 -4.27 -18.65
C SER A 3 54.12 -4.71 -19.30
N THR A 4 54.00 -6.00 -19.64
CA THR A 4 52.74 -6.56 -20.23
C THR A 4 51.63 -6.69 -19.18
N MET A 5 51.97 -7.06 -17.97
CA MET A 5 51.06 -7.16 -16.86
C MET A 5 50.56 -5.76 -16.42
N ARG A 6 51.46 -4.78 -16.36
CA ARG A 6 51.16 -3.38 -16.10
C ARG A 6 50.20 -2.79 -17.15
N ARG A 7 50.44 -3.08 -18.41
CA ARG A 7 49.55 -2.64 -19.50
C ARG A 7 48.15 -3.23 -19.37
N ARG A 8 48.05 -4.51 -19.09
CA ARG A 8 46.74 -5.18 -18.90
C ARG A 8 46.01 -4.61 -17.69
N LEU A 9 46.71 -4.38 -16.61
CA LEU A 9 46.16 -3.79 -15.40
C LEU A 9 45.68 -2.35 -15.61
N LEU A 10 46.47 -1.58 -16.40
CA LEU A 10 46.11 -0.21 -16.79
C LEU A 10 44.86 -0.15 -17.65
N PHE A 11 44.76 -1.04 -18.64
CA PHE A 11 43.57 -1.11 -19.49
C PHE A 11 42.35 -1.56 -18.72
N PHE A 12 42.49 -2.50 -17.81
CA PHE A 12 41.40 -2.95 -16.93
C PHE A 12 40.98 -1.83 -15.98
N GLY A 13 41.91 -1.16 -15.34
CA GLY A 13 41.64 -0.03 -14.45
C GLY A 13 40.98 1.15 -15.18
N PHE A 14 41.44 1.42 -16.41
CA PHE A 14 40.86 2.47 -17.24
C PHE A 14 39.44 2.15 -17.67
N GLY A 15 39.17 0.90 -18.05
CA GLY A 15 37.84 0.44 -18.38
C GLY A 15 36.87 0.50 -17.18
N ALA A 16 37.37 0.12 -16.00
CA ALA A 16 36.59 0.21 -14.77
C ALA A 16 36.26 1.66 -14.41
N LEU A 17 37.24 2.56 -14.56
CA LEU A 17 37.06 4.01 -14.33
C LEU A 17 36.04 4.62 -15.30
N ILE A 18 36.07 4.25 -16.57
CA ILE A 18 35.12 4.72 -17.57
C ILE A 18 33.71 4.20 -17.22
N SER A 19 33.59 2.95 -16.81
CA SER A 19 32.29 2.37 -16.41
C SER A 19 31.72 3.09 -15.21
N ILE A 20 32.49 3.36 -14.18
CA ILE A 20 32.09 4.11 -13.00
C ILE A 20 31.71 5.55 -13.38
N PHE A 21 32.51 6.18 -14.27
CA PHE A 21 32.23 7.52 -14.76
C PHE A 21 30.88 7.59 -15.52
N PHE A 22 30.60 6.63 -16.40
CA PHE A 22 29.33 6.56 -17.12
C PHE A 22 28.15 6.26 -16.19
N LEU A 23 28.35 5.43 -15.17
CA LEU A 23 27.32 5.16 -14.17
C LEU A 23 27.03 6.37 -13.28
N SER A 24 28.07 7.18 -12.96
CA SER A 24 27.88 8.37 -12.13
C SER A 24 27.40 9.59 -12.91
N MET A 25 27.73 9.68 -14.20
CA MET A 25 27.32 10.79 -15.10
C MET A 25 26.18 10.39 -16.05
N GLY A 26 25.78 9.13 -16.06
CA GLY A 26 24.55 8.71 -16.73
C GLY A 26 23.41 9.64 -16.29
N PRO A 27 22.37 9.84 -17.10
CA PRO A 27 21.32 10.77 -16.72
C PRO A 27 20.87 10.44 -15.30
N GLU A 28 21.11 11.36 -14.38
CA GLU A 28 20.76 11.22 -12.95
C GLU A 28 19.33 10.75 -12.78
N ASN A 29 18.48 11.08 -13.74
CA ASN A 29 17.08 10.67 -13.82
C ASN A 29 16.90 9.17 -13.95
N ARG A 30 17.77 8.43 -14.62
CA ARG A 30 17.63 6.99 -14.80
C ARG A 30 17.79 6.20 -13.49
N LEU A 31 18.77 6.57 -12.69
CA LEU A 31 19.02 5.92 -11.40
C LEU A 31 17.91 6.27 -10.39
N LYS A 32 17.49 7.54 -10.38
CA LYS A 32 16.37 8.00 -9.57
C LYS A 32 15.07 7.35 -10.01
N ASP A 33 14.75 7.34 -11.30
CA ASP A 33 13.54 6.73 -11.83
C ASP A 33 13.48 5.23 -11.53
N THR A 34 14.60 4.51 -11.71
CA THR A 34 14.70 3.10 -11.35
C THR A 34 14.54 2.89 -9.85
N PHE A 35 15.17 3.74 -9.04
CA PHE A 35 15.08 3.68 -7.59
C PHE A 35 13.65 3.97 -7.11
N TYR A 36 13.01 5.01 -7.65
CA TYR A 36 11.61 5.33 -7.33
C TYR A 36 10.65 4.25 -7.80
N ALA A 37 10.85 3.69 -8.99
CA ALA A 37 10.06 2.56 -9.47
C ALA A 37 10.23 1.33 -8.56
N TYR A 38 11.43 1.11 -8.04
CA TYR A 38 11.71 0.03 -7.10
C TYR A 38 11.04 0.28 -5.74
N MET A 39 11.09 1.52 -5.26
CA MET A 39 10.42 1.93 -4.02
C MET A 39 8.90 1.84 -4.16
N ASP A 40 8.35 2.27 -5.27
CA ASP A 40 6.91 2.14 -5.56
C ASP A 40 6.48 0.67 -5.63
N TYR A 41 7.32 -0.21 -6.15
CA TYR A 41 7.07 -1.64 -6.17
C TYR A 41 7.02 -2.24 -4.76
N PHE A 42 7.90 -1.77 -3.87
CA PHE A 42 7.90 -2.19 -2.47
C PHE A 42 6.81 -1.51 -1.63
N ASP A 43 6.19 -0.44 -2.14
CA ASP A 43 5.12 0.27 -1.45
C ASP A 43 3.75 -0.25 -1.89
N MET A 44 3.57 -1.58 -1.79
CA MET A 44 2.30 -2.24 -2.09
C MET A 44 1.18 -1.80 -1.16
N ASP A 45 1.51 -1.42 0.08
CA ASP A 45 0.56 -0.89 1.05
C ASP A 45 -0.17 0.33 0.51
N LYS A 46 0.56 1.29 -0.06
CA LYS A 46 -0.04 2.50 -0.65
C LYS A 46 -0.92 2.19 -1.85
N ARG A 47 -0.54 1.23 -2.68
CA ARG A 47 -1.34 0.81 -3.83
C ARG A 47 -2.67 0.24 -3.41
N VAL A 48 -2.67 -0.68 -2.45
CA VAL A 48 -3.89 -1.29 -1.90
C VAL A 48 -4.76 -0.22 -1.26
N ILE A 49 -4.18 0.60 -0.40
CA ILE A 49 -4.89 1.68 0.30
C ILE A 49 -5.50 2.67 -0.69
N THR A 50 -4.79 3.03 -1.76
CA THR A 50 -5.31 3.93 -2.80
C THR A 50 -6.58 3.35 -3.45
N HIS A 51 -6.63 2.03 -3.67
CA HIS A 51 -7.83 1.38 -4.20
C HIS A 51 -8.98 1.34 -3.20
N LEU A 52 -8.69 1.35 -1.90
CA LEU A 52 -9.69 1.34 -0.84
C LEU A 52 -10.23 2.73 -0.50
N TYR A 53 -9.57 3.82 -0.95
CA TYR A 53 -10.05 5.16 -0.67
C TYR A 53 -11.46 5.38 -1.25
N PRO A 54 -12.38 5.92 -0.43
CA PRO A 54 -13.76 6.16 -0.86
C PRO A 54 -13.90 7.44 -1.67
N ASN A 55 -12.98 7.70 -2.60
CA ASN A 55 -12.98 8.89 -3.42
C ASN A 55 -13.00 8.50 -4.90
N THR A 56 -13.82 9.21 -5.65
CA THR A 56 -13.81 9.15 -7.12
C THR A 56 -13.73 10.57 -7.66
N THR A 57 -13.31 10.69 -8.91
CA THR A 57 -13.28 11.99 -9.59
C THR A 57 -14.47 12.07 -10.53
N ASP A 58 -15.25 13.15 -10.44
CA ASP A 58 -16.34 13.38 -11.36
C ASP A 58 -15.82 13.86 -12.74
N THR A 59 -16.75 14.08 -13.67
CA THR A 59 -16.42 14.55 -15.04
C THR A 59 -15.79 15.94 -15.07
N ASP A 60 -15.98 16.73 -14.01
CA ASP A 60 -15.43 18.09 -13.87
C ASP A 60 -14.08 18.10 -13.12
N GLY A 61 -13.58 16.93 -12.70
CA GLY A 61 -12.32 16.80 -11.98
C GLY A 61 -12.41 17.02 -10.47
N ASN A 62 -13.63 17.17 -9.93
CA ASN A 62 -13.82 17.30 -8.48
C ASN A 62 -13.77 15.92 -7.79
N VAL A 63 -13.13 15.87 -6.63
CA VAL A 63 -13.10 14.66 -5.83
C VAL A 63 -14.43 14.49 -5.10
N ILE A 64 -15.15 13.41 -5.42
CA ILE A 64 -16.40 13.05 -4.75
C ILE A 64 -16.12 11.90 -3.80
N ALA A 65 -16.55 12.04 -2.56
CA ALA A 65 -16.50 10.95 -1.60
C ALA A 65 -17.53 9.89 -1.96
N ILE A 66 -17.09 8.65 -2.16
CA ILE A 66 -18.00 7.50 -2.29
C ILE A 66 -18.34 7.02 -0.90
N ALA A 67 -19.63 6.79 -0.63
CA ALA A 67 -20.04 6.20 0.62
C ALA A 67 -19.50 4.77 0.72
N THR A 68 -18.67 4.52 1.73
CA THR A 68 -18.21 3.19 2.07
C THR A 68 -19.30 2.51 2.91
N ASP A 69 -19.74 1.34 2.47
CA ASP A 69 -20.74 0.57 3.21
C ASP A 69 -20.09 -0.14 4.40
N PHE A 70 -20.86 -0.30 5.48
CA PHE A 70 -20.48 -1.06 6.66
C PHE A 70 -21.45 -2.21 6.84
N THR A 71 -20.91 -3.40 7.17
CA THR A 71 -21.75 -4.54 7.51
C THR A 71 -22.43 -4.34 8.87
N THR A 72 -23.47 -5.14 9.15
CA THR A 72 -24.13 -5.14 10.47
C THR A 72 -23.14 -5.44 11.60
N GLN A 73 -22.20 -6.36 11.37
CA GLN A 73 -21.11 -6.66 12.31
C GLN A 73 -20.22 -5.45 12.55
N ALA A 74 -19.80 -4.75 11.49
CA ALA A 74 -18.98 -3.55 11.59
C ALA A 74 -19.72 -2.41 12.31
N GLU A 75 -21.00 -2.22 12.04
CA GLU A 75 -21.82 -1.22 12.74
C GLU A 75 -21.96 -1.52 14.24
N CYS A 76 -22.11 -2.79 14.60
CA CYS A 76 -22.09 -3.22 16.00
C CYS A 76 -20.76 -2.91 16.67
N GLN A 77 -19.68 -3.16 15.99
CA GLN A 77 -18.32 -2.86 16.47
C GLN A 77 -18.07 -1.38 16.65
N LEU A 78 -18.64 -0.52 15.80
CA LEU A 78 -18.60 0.94 15.99
C LEU A 78 -19.18 1.36 17.35
N VAL A 79 -20.29 0.77 17.72
CA VAL A 79 -20.92 1.02 19.03
C VAL A 79 -20.03 0.50 20.17
N TYR A 80 -19.49 -0.70 20.02
CA TYR A 80 -18.63 -1.33 21.02
C TYR A 80 -17.39 -0.47 21.33
N TYR A 81 -16.71 0.03 20.30
CA TYR A 81 -15.50 0.86 20.45
C TYR A 81 -15.81 2.35 20.58
N ASN A 82 -17.08 2.74 20.52
CA ASN A 82 -17.49 4.16 20.54
C ASN A 82 -16.78 4.98 19.46
N MET A 83 -16.80 4.49 18.25
CA MET A 83 -16.21 5.09 17.07
C MET A 83 -17.24 5.44 16.03
N THR A 84 -16.95 6.44 15.21
CA THR A 84 -17.73 6.76 14.01
C THR A 84 -17.19 6.04 12.77
N LYS A 85 -17.93 6.03 11.69
CA LYS A 85 -17.48 5.48 10.40
C LYS A 85 -16.23 6.22 9.90
N GLU A 86 -16.21 7.52 10.05
CA GLU A 86 -15.08 8.37 9.69
C GLU A 86 -13.82 7.99 10.49
N ASP A 87 -13.96 7.72 11.79
CA ASP A 87 -12.85 7.30 12.64
C ASP A 87 -12.21 6.00 12.11
N VAL A 88 -13.02 5.02 11.75
CA VAL A 88 -12.54 3.73 11.22
C VAL A 88 -11.88 3.94 9.85
N LEU A 89 -12.42 4.80 9.00
CA LEU A 89 -11.84 5.10 7.70
C LEU A 89 -10.49 5.83 7.78
N THR A 90 -10.17 6.47 8.89
CA THR A 90 -8.84 7.08 9.11
C THR A 90 -7.73 6.03 9.17
N VAL A 91 -8.06 4.74 9.34
CA VAL A 91 -7.08 3.65 9.27
C VAL A 91 -6.36 3.63 7.92
N LEU A 92 -6.99 4.13 6.87
CA LEU A 92 -6.40 4.24 5.54
C LEU A 92 -5.32 5.33 5.44
N GLU A 93 -5.27 6.25 6.39
CA GLU A 93 -4.23 7.28 6.44
C GLU A 93 -2.95 6.68 7.04
N ASP A 94 -1.95 6.43 6.18
CA ASP A 94 -0.67 5.82 6.55
C ASP A 94 -0.79 4.43 7.20
N GLY A 95 -1.85 3.68 6.88
CA GLY A 95 -2.05 2.33 7.37
C GLY A 95 -1.13 1.31 6.72
N GLU A 96 -0.97 0.17 7.36
CA GLU A 96 -0.20 -0.97 6.85
C GLU A 96 -1.15 -2.12 6.48
N VAL A 97 -0.93 -2.71 5.31
CA VAL A 97 -1.69 -3.88 4.86
C VAL A 97 -1.10 -5.14 5.46
N ASN A 98 -1.92 -5.92 6.16
CA ASN A 98 -1.53 -7.25 6.61
C ASN A 98 -1.82 -8.25 5.49
N PHE A 99 -0.82 -8.55 4.67
CA PHE A 99 -0.96 -9.45 3.52
C PHE A 99 -1.19 -10.91 3.93
N ASP A 100 -0.76 -11.31 5.12
CA ASP A 100 -0.97 -12.67 5.64
C ASP A 100 -2.46 -12.95 5.92
N LEU A 101 -3.19 -11.93 6.34
CA LEU A 101 -4.62 -12.02 6.64
C LEU A 101 -5.51 -11.57 5.47
N SER A 102 -4.92 -11.03 4.40
CA SER A 102 -5.64 -10.53 3.23
C SER A 102 -5.76 -11.60 2.17
N GLU A 103 -6.85 -11.54 1.38
CA GLU A 103 -7.10 -12.41 0.23
C GLU A 103 -7.10 -11.56 -1.04
N GLU A 104 -5.96 -11.55 -1.75
CA GLU A 104 -5.78 -10.75 -2.95
C GLU A 104 -6.27 -11.45 -4.22
N ASP A 105 -6.34 -12.78 -4.21
CA ASP A 105 -6.65 -13.60 -5.38
C ASP A 105 -8.14 -13.80 -5.61
N GLY A 106 -8.98 -13.24 -4.73
CA GLY A 106 -10.42 -13.36 -4.85
C GLY A 106 -10.97 -12.59 -6.05
N GLU A 107 -11.81 -13.22 -6.85
CA GLU A 107 -12.60 -12.57 -7.90
C GLU A 107 -14.07 -12.92 -7.72
N PRO A 108 -14.99 -11.96 -7.82
CA PRO A 108 -14.80 -10.52 -8.10
C PRO A 108 -14.43 -9.67 -6.90
N CYS A 109 -14.31 -10.24 -5.71
CA CYS A 109 -14.04 -9.51 -4.47
C CYS A 109 -12.70 -9.92 -3.88
N GLN A 110 -11.98 -8.93 -3.38
CA GLN A 110 -10.73 -9.09 -2.64
C GLN A 110 -10.92 -8.59 -1.22
N TYR A 111 -10.22 -9.19 -0.27
CA TYR A 111 -10.31 -8.82 1.15
C TYR A 111 -8.94 -8.36 1.63
N TYR A 112 -8.91 -7.17 2.24
CA TYR A 112 -7.68 -6.57 2.76
C TYR A 112 -7.84 -6.23 4.22
N VAL A 113 -6.86 -6.60 5.03
CA VAL A 113 -6.77 -6.20 6.43
C VAL A 113 -5.78 -5.07 6.55
N ILE A 114 -6.25 -3.91 6.98
CA ILE A 114 -5.46 -2.70 7.16
C ILE A 114 -5.28 -2.46 8.66
N GLU A 115 -4.04 -2.29 9.08
CA GLU A 115 -3.68 -2.05 10.47
C GLU A 115 -3.18 -0.62 10.66
N ASN A 116 -3.70 0.07 11.65
CA ASN A 116 -3.28 1.41 12.03
C ASN A 116 -3.78 1.73 13.44
N THR A 117 -3.19 2.73 14.06
CA THR A 117 -3.64 3.26 15.34
C THR A 117 -4.73 4.31 15.12
N VAL A 118 -5.91 4.09 15.70
CA VAL A 118 -7.05 5.00 15.63
C VAL A 118 -7.56 5.23 17.05
N LYS A 119 -7.61 6.48 17.50
CA LYS A 119 -8.07 6.87 18.85
C LYS A 119 -7.39 6.08 20.00
N GLY A 120 -6.11 5.78 19.85
CA GLY A 120 -5.34 5.03 20.85
C GLY A 120 -5.51 3.52 20.80
N PHE A 121 -6.30 2.99 19.85
CA PHE A 121 -6.43 1.57 19.61
C PHE A 121 -5.62 1.16 18.38
N ASP A 122 -4.89 0.06 18.49
CA ASP A 122 -4.28 -0.59 17.32
C ASP A 122 -5.36 -1.41 16.62
N LEU A 123 -5.97 -0.85 15.59
CA LEU A 123 -7.07 -1.50 14.88
C LEU A 123 -6.58 -2.32 13.69
N ALA A 124 -7.24 -3.46 13.49
CA ALA A 124 -7.18 -4.23 12.25
C ALA A 124 -8.56 -4.18 11.60
N VAL A 125 -8.68 -3.53 10.45
CA VAL A 125 -9.94 -3.33 9.74
C VAL A 125 -9.93 -4.18 8.47
N THR A 126 -10.96 -4.99 8.30
CA THR A 126 -11.14 -5.84 7.11
C THR A 126 -12.02 -5.12 6.11
N PHE A 127 -11.49 -4.85 4.93
CA PHE A 127 -12.18 -4.25 3.80
C PHE A 127 -12.48 -5.29 2.73
N GLU A 128 -13.68 -5.21 2.15
CA GLU A 128 -14.03 -5.95 0.94
C GLU A 128 -14.02 -4.99 -0.24
N LEU A 129 -13.21 -5.30 -1.25
CA LEU A 129 -13.11 -4.55 -2.49
C LEU A 129 -13.65 -5.40 -3.62
N CYS A 130 -14.75 -4.98 -4.21
CA CYS A 130 -15.42 -5.72 -5.29
C CYS A 130 -15.42 -4.93 -6.58
N TYR A 131 -15.24 -5.65 -7.70
CA TYR A 131 -15.34 -5.12 -9.06
C TYR A 131 -16.38 -5.92 -9.81
N TYR A 132 -17.67 -5.57 -9.64
CA TYR A 132 -18.74 -6.11 -10.47
C TYR A 132 -18.91 -5.27 -11.73
N ASP A 133 -19.73 -4.24 -11.68
CA ASP A 133 -19.85 -3.23 -12.74
C ASP A 133 -19.08 -1.99 -12.35
N ASP A 134 -19.21 -1.56 -11.09
CA ASP A 134 -18.48 -0.46 -10.48
C ASP A 134 -17.66 -0.95 -9.27
N LYS A 135 -16.59 -0.24 -8.98
CA LYS A 135 -15.81 -0.46 -7.78
C LYS A 135 -16.65 -0.19 -6.53
N SER A 136 -16.75 -1.18 -5.64
CA SER A 136 -17.40 -1.03 -4.35
C SER A 136 -16.47 -1.40 -3.21
N VAL A 137 -16.50 -0.64 -2.13
CA VAL A 137 -15.70 -0.87 -0.93
C VAL A 137 -16.64 -1.00 0.27
N LYS A 138 -16.43 -2.02 1.07
CA LYS A 138 -17.22 -2.29 2.26
C LYS A 138 -16.31 -2.62 3.43
N VAL A 139 -16.59 -2.07 4.61
CA VAL A 139 -15.95 -2.49 5.86
C VAL A 139 -16.72 -3.70 6.39
N MET A 140 -16.04 -4.84 6.42
CA MET A 140 -16.62 -6.11 6.86
C MET A 140 -16.66 -6.20 8.38
N SER A 141 -15.55 -5.90 9.02
CA SER A 141 -15.36 -5.95 10.46
C SER A 141 -14.07 -5.26 10.86
N PHE A 142 -13.92 -4.95 12.13
CA PHE A 142 -12.68 -4.45 12.69
C PHE A 142 -12.57 -4.82 14.16
N LYS A 143 -11.34 -4.86 14.65
CA LYS A 143 -11.05 -5.15 16.05
C LYS A 143 -9.74 -4.49 16.48
N ALA A 144 -9.55 -4.33 17.78
CA ALA A 144 -8.24 -4.02 18.32
C ALA A 144 -7.36 -5.28 18.24
N ASN A 145 -6.08 -5.12 17.87
CA ASN A 145 -5.16 -6.27 17.63
C ASN A 145 -5.00 -7.20 18.82
N ASN A 146 -5.17 -6.69 20.04
CA ASN A 146 -5.01 -7.45 21.27
C ASN A 146 -6.33 -8.02 21.82
N GLU A 147 -7.42 -7.83 21.11
CA GLU A 147 -8.75 -8.25 21.53
C GLU A 147 -9.33 -9.28 20.56
N GLU A 148 -10.27 -10.07 21.06
CA GLU A 148 -11.04 -10.96 20.22
C GLU A 148 -12.08 -10.17 19.43
N GLU A 149 -12.45 -10.69 18.27
CA GLU A 149 -13.47 -10.09 17.44
C GLU A 149 -14.83 -10.16 18.12
N VAL A 150 -15.45 -9.00 18.33
CA VAL A 150 -16.78 -8.88 18.93
C VAL A 150 -17.86 -8.81 17.85
N CYS A 151 -19.12 -8.97 18.24
CA CYS A 151 -20.27 -8.92 17.33
C CYS A 151 -20.21 -10.01 16.24
N ASN A 152 -19.72 -11.19 16.57
CA ASN A 152 -19.80 -12.36 15.69
C ASN A 152 -21.26 -12.89 15.68
N PHE A 153 -21.87 -12.78 14.52
CA PHE A 153 -23.24 -13.27 14.31
C PHE A 153 -23.28 -14.59 13.56
#